data_01668d45825db5e852de0ef9cab02f9a
#
_entry.id   01668d45825db5e852de0ef9cab02f9a
#
_cell.length_a   1.000
_cell.length_b   1.000
_cell.length_c   1.000
_cell.angle_alpha   90.00
_cell.angle_beta   90.00
_cell.angle_gamma   90.00
#
_symmetry.space_group_name_H-M   'P 1'
#
loop_
_entity.id
_entity.type
_entity.pdbx_description
1 polymer ?
#
loop_
_entity_poly.entity_id
_entity_poly.type
_entity_poly.pdbx_seq_one_letter_code
_entity_poly.pdbx_strand_id
1 'polypeptide(L)'
;MELYTLIPQKDKQNIDFPCVPFCVEQTKVFQSDFPHIHDFQQMTVILHGQGELSVNGVSQRIHSGNAYVIGSYIPHYLKNTQGLELVNILFRTDDLLRFSGSLKNQIGFQSLFMLPANAEGGSFGHILTLNYQDHEQITQLVHTILAEVKTREPGNEVLVQACFMILV
;
A
#
# COMPACT_ATOMS: atom_id res chain seq x y z
N MET A 1 -6.89 -23.08 -14.39
CA MET A 1 -6.05 -21.88 -14.49
C MET A 1 -6.97 -20.72 -14.13
N GLU A 2 -6.82 -20.18 -12.93
CA GLU A 2 -7.62 -19.03 -12.51
C GLU A 2 -7.16 -17.81 -13.31
N LEU A 3 -8.11 -17.14 -13.96
CA LEU A 3 -7.86 -15.90 -14.69
C LEU A 3 -8.01 -14.75 -13.70
N TYR A 4 -6.91 -14.08 -13.40
CA TYR A 4 -6.93 -12.87 -12.56
C TYR A 4 -7.04 -11.63 -13.44
N THR A 5 -7.77 -10.62 -12.97
CA THR A 5 -7.83 -9.31 -13.63
C THR A 5 -6.54 -8.55 -13.36
N LEU A 6 -5.81 -8.17 -14.41
CA LEU A 6 -4.63 -7.30 -14.27
C LEU A 6 -5.05 -5.83 -14.18
N ILE A 7 -4.61 -5.15 -13.13
CA ILE A 7 -4.76 -3.69 -12.97
C ILE A 7 -3.38 -3.06 -13.19
N PRO A 8 -3.13 -2.39 -14.33
CA PRO A 8 -1.83 -1.80 -14.62
C PRO A 8 -1.64 -0.46 -13.89
N GLN A 9 -0.40 -0.16 -13.48
CA GLN A 9 -0.07 1.10 -12.79
C GLN A 9 -0.41 2.34 -13.62
N LYS A 10 -0.31 2.28 -14.95
CA LYS A 10 -0.67 3.41 -15.82
C LYS A 10 -2.09 3.93 -15.58
N ASP A 11 -3.00 3.07 -15.12
CA ASP A 11 -4.38 3.43 -14.81
C ASP A 11 -4.52 4.03 -13.39
N LYS A 12 -3.43 3.99 -12.61
CA LYS A 12 -3.32 4.45 -11.22
C LYS A 12 -2.26 5.54 -11.04
N GLN A 13 -1.72 6.09 -12.13
CA GLN A 13 -0.71 7.14 -12.04
C GLN A 13 -1.31 8.42 -11.45
N ASN A 14 -0.59 9.00 -10.51
CA ASN A 14 -0.89 10.35 -10.04
C ASN A 14 -0.44 11.35 -11.10
N ILE A 15 -1.37 11.69 -12.01
CA ILE A 15 -1.14 12.63 -13.11
C ILE A 15 -0.72 14.01 -12.59
N ASP A 16 -1.02 14.29 -11.33
CA ASP A 16 -0.90 15.63 -10.73
C ASP A 16 0.49 15.89 -10.15
N PHE A 17 1.24 14.82 -9.84
CA PHE A 17 2.60 14.91 -9.32
C PHE A 17 3.53 13.92 -10.04
N PRO A 18 3.91 14.19 -11.30
CA PRO A 18 4.73 13.28 -12.09
C PRO A 18 6.13 13.01 -11.49
N CYS A 19 6.59 13.87 -10.59
CA CYS A 19 7.84 13.70 -9.86
C CYS A 19 7.72 12.82 -8.60
N VAL A 20 6.51 12.43 -8.19
CA VAL A 20 6.28 11.56 -7.04
C VAL A 20 6.14 10.12 -7.54
N PRO A 21 7.01 9.18 -7.11
CA PRO A 21 7.07 7.83 -7.64
C PRO A 21 6.00 6.88 -7.06
N PHE A 22 4.90 7.42 -6.56
CA PHE A 22 3.81 6.64 -5.96
C PHE A 22 2.45 7.33 -6.16
N CYS A 23 1.39 6.56 -6.01
CA CYS A 23 0.00 7.04 -5.99
C CYS A 23 -0.63 6.70 -4.64
N VAL A 24 -1.50 7.54 -4.11
CA VAL A 24 -2.20 7.31 -2.84
C VAL A 24 -3.71 7.35 -3.06
N GLU A 25 -4.39 6.32 -2.58
CA GLU A 25 -5.84 6.17 -2.70
C GLU A 25 -6.46 5.81 -1.36
N GLN A 26 -7.48 6.55 -0.93
CA GLN A 26 -8.33 6.18 0.20
C GLN A 26 -9.60 5.52 -0.32
N THR A 27 -9.91 4.37 0.23
CA THR A 27 -11.05 3.56 -0.22
C THR A 27 -11.87 3.07 0.97
N LYS A 28 -13.20 3.19 0.83
CA LYS A 28 -14.17 2.51 1.70
C LYS A 28 -14.64 1.25 0.99
N VAL A 29 -14.41 0.11 1.59
CA VAL A 29 -14.73 -1.19 1.01
C VAL A 29 -16.05 -1.68 1.58
N PHE A 30 -17.11 -1.63 0.79
CA PHE A 30 -18.47 -2.02 1.19
C PHE A 30 -18.81 -3.47 0.84
N GLN A 31 -18.08 -4.06 -0.11
CA GLN A 31 -18.31 -5.41 -0.59
C GLN A 31 -16.99 -6.12 -0.83
N SER A 32 -17.05 -7.45 -0.84
CA SER A 32 -15.90 -8.27 -1.23
C SER A 32 -15.42 -7.91 -2.63
N ASP A 33 -14.13 -7.82 -2.76
CA ASP A 33 -13.43 -7.59 -4.00
C ASP A 33 -13.31 -8.88 -4.81
N PHE A 34 -12.90 -8.78 -6.08
CA PHE A 34 -12.61 -9.95 -6.92
C PHE A 34 -11.11 -10.24 -6.92
N PRO A 35 -10.70 -11.53 -7.05
CA PRO A 35 -9.30 -11.86 -7.20
C PRO A 35 -8.66 -11.12 -8.38
N HIS A 36 -7.62 -10.35 -8.11
CA HIS A 36 -6.90 -9.57 -9.11
C HIS A 36 -5.39 -9.55 -8.85
N ILE A 37 -4.64 -9.09 -9.82
CA ILE A 37 -3.20 -8.82 -9.77
C ILE A 37 -2.94 -7.43 -10.31
N HIS A 38 -1.80 -6.86 -9.96
CA HIS A 38 -1.33 -5.59 -10.53
C HIS A 38 0.18 -5.65 -10.82
N ASP A 39 0.67 -4.77 -11.70
CA ASP A 39 2.07 -4.69 -12.12
C ASP A 39 2.91 -3.74 -11.25
N PHE A 40 2.38 -3.33 -10.12
CA PHE A 40 3.00 -2.47 -9.12
C PHE A 40 2.93 -3.13 -7.73
N GLN A 41 3.61 -2.54 -6.77
CA GLN A 41 3.51 -2.91 -5.36
C GLN A 41 2.48 -2.03 -4.66
N GLN A 42 1.82 -2.60 -3.68
CA GLN A 42 0.80 -1.93 -2.89
C GLN A 42 1.12 -2.06 -1.40
N MET A 43 1.34 -0.93 -0.74
CA MET A 43 1.27 -0.84 0.71
C MET A 43 -0.13 -0.42 1.12
N THR A 44 -0.72 -1.14 2.05
CA THR A 44 -2.06 -0.83 2.59
C THR A 44 -1.99 -0.57 4.07
N VAL A 45 -2.67 0.46 4.53
CA VAL A 45 -2.92 0.77 5.94
C VAL A 45 -4.41 0.72 6.19
N ILE A 46 -4.85 -0.06 7.18
CA ILE A 46 -6.25 -0.15 7.58
C ILE A 46 -6.54 0.94 8.61
N LEU A 47 -7.35 1.91 8.22
CA LEU A 47 -7.74 3.03 9.08
C LEU A 47 -8.87 2.63 10.02
N HIS A 48 -9.92 1.99 9.48
CA HIS A 48 -11.11 1.59 10.24
C HIS A 48 -11.65 0.24 9.76
N GLY A 49 -12.44 -0.40 10.62
CA GLY A 49 -13.18 -1.61 10.31
C GLY A 49 -12.33 -2.88 10.33
N GLN A 50 -12.84 -3.92 9.69
CA GLN A 50 -12.22 -5.24 9.65
C GLN A 50 -12.66 -6.02 8.41
N GLY A 51 -11.94 -7.11 8.12
CA GLY A 51 -12.24 -7.99 7.01
C GLY A 51 -11.29 -9.18 6.94
N GLU A 52 -11.24 -9.81 5.80
CA GLU A 52 -10.26 -10.84 5.47
C GLU A 52 -9.52 -10.43 4.20
N LEU A 53 -8.20 -10.51 4.23
CA LEU A 53 -7.34 -10.39 3.07
C LEU A 53 -6.96 -11.80 2.62
N SER A 54 -7.22 -12.11 1.36
CA SER A 54 -6.79 -13.36 0.72
C SER A 54 -5.63 -13.06 -0.22
N VAL A 55 -4.51 -13.77 -0.05
CA VAL A 55 -3.32 -13.65 -0.90
C VAL A 55 -2.87 -15.05 -1.28
N ASN A 56 -2.70 -15.32 -2.58
CA ASN A 56 -2.37 -16.65 -3.09
C ASN A 56 -3.28 -17.76 -2.53
N GLY A 57 -4.56 -17.45 -2.29
CA GLY A 57 -5.54 -18.38 -1.73
C GLY A 57 -5.48 -18.56 -0.20
N VAL A 58 -4.51 -17.96 0.48
CA VAL A 58 -4.41 -17.96 1.95
C VAL A 58 -5.11 -16.73 2.50
N SER A 59 -6.07 -16.92 3.41
CA SER A 59 -6.84 -15.83 4.01
C SER A 59 -6.36 -15.53 5.43
N GLN A 60 -6.24 -14.24 5.73
CA GLN A 60 -5.90 -13.73 7.05
C GLN A 60 -6.87 -12.62 7.45
N ARG A 61 -7.21 -12.55 8.73
CA ARG A 61 -8.02 -11.47 9.27
C ARG A 61 -7.23 -10.18 9.31
N ILE A 62 -7.88 -9.09 8.92
CA ILE A 62 -7.34 -7.74 8.99
C ILE A 62 -8.31 -6.83 9.76
N HIS A 63 -7.77 -5.85 10.45
CA HIS A 63 -8.53 -4.88 11.24
C HIS A 63 -7.81 -3.53 11.31
N SER A 64 -8.49 -2.51 11.81
CA SER A 64 -7.89 -1.20 12.08
C SER A 64 -6.55 -1.35 12.83
N GLY A 65 -5.54 -0.62 12.39
CA GLY A 65 -4.16 -0.70 12.89
C GLY A 65 -3.31 -1.76 12.22
N ASN A 66 -3.84 -2.51 11.23
CA ASN A 66 -3.00 -3.36 10.41
C ASN A 66 -2.41 -2.60 9.21
N ALA A 67 -1.19 -2.96 8.85
CA ALA A 67 -0.54 -2.54 7.60
C ALA A 67 0.13 -3.75 6.93
N TYR A 68 0.16 -3.76 5.61
CA TYR A 68 0.77 -4.84 4.84
C TYR A 68 1.24 -4.36 3.46
N VAL A 69 2.13 -5.13 2.84
CA VAL A 69 2.60 -4.88 1.48
C VAL A 69 2.31 -6.09 0.60
N ILE A 70 1.76 -5.84 -0.58
CA ILE A 70 1.53 -6.84 -1.62
C ILE A 70 2.46 -6.56 -2.79
N GLY A 71 3.21 -7.58 -3.21
CA GLY A 71 4.10 -7.51 -4.35
C GLY A 71 3.37 -7.46 -5.69
N SER A 72 4.10 -7.07 -6.74
CA SER A 72 3.59 -7.12 -8.12
C SER A 72 3.23 -8.55 -8.52
N TYR A 73 2.14 -8.70 -9.28
CA TYR A 73 1.63 -9.97 -9.81
C TYR A 73 1.25 -11.01 -8.77
N ILE A 74 1.03 -10.61 -7.51
CA ILE A 74 0.53 -11.49 -6.44
C ILE A 74 -0.99 -11.45 -6.43
N PRO A 75 -1.69 -12.59 -6.64
CA PRO A 75 -3.14 -12.66 -6.58
C PRO A 75 -3.67 -12.36 -5.19
N HIS A 76 -4.57 -11.39 -5.10
CA HIS A 76 -5.16 -11.02 -3.82
C HIS A 76 -6.56 -10.41 -3.99
N TYR A 77 -7.30 -10.38 -2.89
CA TYR A 77 -8.61 -9.72 -2.79
C TYR A 77 -9.05 -9.60 -1.33
N LEU A 78 -10.01 -8.71 -1.10
CA LEU A 78 -10.65 -8.50 0.20
C LEU A 78 -12.01 -9.20 0.23
N LYS A 79 -12.38 -9.76 1.37
CA LYS A 79 -13.69 -10.38 1.59
C LYS A 79 -14.16 -10.19 3.03
N ASN A 80 -15.45 -10.46 3.27
CA ASN A 80 -16.08 -10.39 4.59
C ASN A 80 -15.85 -9.03 5.29
N THR A 81 -15.86 -7.94 4.52
CA THR A 81 -15.54 -6.60 4.98
C THR A 81 -16.69 -6.00 5.79
N GLN A 82 -16.36 -5.33 6.91
CA GLN A 82 -17.30 -4.67 7.81
C GLN A 82 -16.76 -3.27 8.15
N GLY A 83 -17.34 -2.24 7.52
CA GLY A 83 -16.92 -0.85 7.68
C GLY A 83 -15.44 -0.62 7.39
N LEU A 84 -14.87 -1.39 6.47
CA LEU A 84 -13.44 -1.35 6.15
C LEU A 84 -13.12 -0.07 5.39
N GLU A 85 -12.22 0.73 5.98
CA GLU A 85 -11.65 1.92 5.36
C GLU A 85 -10.14 1.80 5.38
N LEU A 86 -9.51 1.97 4.23
CA LEU A 86 -8.09 1.77 4.04
C LEU A 86 -7.47 2.81 3.12
N VAL A 87 -6.16 2.95 3.20
CA VAL A 87 -5.37 3.71 2.25
C VAL A 87 -4.38 2.79 1.58
N ASN A 88 -4.36 2.86 0.26
CA ASN A 88 -3.36 2.20 -0.58
C ASN A 88 -2.32 3.21 -1.04
N ILE A 89 -1.05 2.85 -0.91
CA ILE A 89 0.08 3.54 -1.52
C ILE A 89 0.65 2.60 -2.58
N LEU A 90 0.54 3.00 -3.84
CA LEU A 90 0.86 2.20 -5.01
C LEU A 90 2.17 2.71 -5.61
N PHE A 91 3.15 1.84 -5.83
CA PHE A 91 4.48 2.23 -6.30
C PHE A 91 5.20 1.08 -7.03
N ARG A 92 6.27 1.43 -7.72
CA ARG A 92 7.26 0.45 -8.21
C ARG A 92 8.54 0.63 -7.42
N THR A 93 9.11 -0.46 -6.93
CA THR A 93 10.34 -0.41 -6.11
C THR A 93 11.48 0.30 -6.84
N ASP A 94 11.64 0.07 -8.13
CA ASP A 94 12.68 0.71 -8.93
C ASP A 94 12.54 2.23 -8.96
N ASP A 95 11.30 2.74 -9.05
CA ASP A 95 11.04 4.17 -9.06
C ASP A 95 11.29 4.78 -7.67
N LEU A 96 10.89 4.09 -6.60
CA LEU A 96 11.21 4.50 -5.23
C LEU A 96 12.71 4.55 -4.97
N LEU A 97 13.48 3.56 -5.43
CA LEU A 97 14.91 3.51 -5.25
C LEU A 97 15.66 4.56 -6.08
N ARG A 98 15.13 4.94 -7.24
CA ARG A 98 15.64 6.09 -8.00
C ARG A 98 15.38 7.39 -7.27
N PHE A 99 14.22 7.51 -6.64
CA PHE A 99 13.83 8.68 -5.86
C PHE A 99 14.67 8.82 -4.58
N SER A 100 14.89 7.73 -3.85
CA SER A 100 15.73 7.70 -2.68
C SER A 100 16.56 6.43 -2.57
N GLY A 101 17.79 6.50 -3.07
CA GLY A 101 18.73 5.36 -3.01
C GLY A 101 19.11 4.96 -1.58
N SER A 102 18.85 5.80 -0.57
CA SER A 102 19.11 5.47 0.84
C SER A 102 18.13 4.45 1.41
N LEU A 103 16.92 4.35 0.86
CA LEU A 103 15.89 3.40 1.29
C LEU A 103 16.37 1.95 1.26
N LYS A 104 17.18 1.60 0.24
CA LYS A 104 17.71 0.24 0.10
C LYS A 104 18.56 -0.22 1.29
N ASN A 105 19.11 0.71 2.08
CA ASN A 105 19.94 0.41 3.24
C ASN A 105 19.15 0.32 4.55
N GLN A 106 17.85 0.64 4.53
CA GLN A 106 16.99 0.56 5.69
C GLN A 106 16.46 -0.87 5.85
N ILE A 107 16.73 -1.48 6.99
CA ILE A 107 16.33 -2.87 7.28
C ILE A 107 14.80 -3.01 7.21
N GLY A 108 14.05 -2.06 7.74
CA GLY A 108 12.58 -2.06 7.67
C GLY A 108 12.08 -2.03 6.23
N PHE A 109 12.64 -1.16 5.40
CA PHE A 109 12.31 -1.10 3.98
C PHE A 109 12.64 -2.41 3.25
N GLN A 110 13.82 -2.98 3.48
CA GLN A 110 14.19 -4.27 2.89
C GLN A 110 13.20 -5.37 3.29
N SER A 111 12.84 -5.45 4.56
CA SER A 111 11.95 -6.49 5.09
C SER A 111 10.52 -6.39 4.54
N LEU A 112 10.02 -5.18 4.30
CA LEU A 112 8.65 -4.97 3.85
C LEU A 112 8.52 -4.94 2.31
N PHE A 113 9.51 -4.36 1.63
CA PHE A 113 9.37 -3.99 0.22
C PHE A 113 10.29 -4.76 -0.73
N MET A 114 11.37 -5.36 -0.23
CA MET A 114 12.38 -6.00 -1.08
C MET A 114 12.46 -7.52 -0.91
N LEU A 115 11.98 -8.08 0.20
CA LEU A 115 11.95 -9.52 0.35
C LEU A 115 10.85 -10.09 -0.56
N PRO A 116 11.20 -11.09 -1.41
CA PRO A 116 10.17 -11.72 -2.22
C PRO A 116 9.13 -12.36 -1.31
N ALA A 117 7.86 -12.13 -1.62
CA ALA A 117 6.73 -12.81 -0.98
C ALA A 117 6.77 -14.36 -1.16
N ASN A 118 7.84 -14.88 -1.76
CA ASN A 118 8.05 -16.24 -2.22
C ASN A 118 9.23 -16.96 -1.55
N ALA A 119 9.63 -16.58 -0.36
CA ALA A 119 10.46 -17.50 0.44
C ALA A 119 9.59 -18.74 0.70
N GLU A 120 9.97 -19.85 0.07
CA GLU A 120 9.38 -21.19 0.06
C GLU A 120 8.19 -21.39 1.02
N GLY A 121 6.98 -21.47 0.45
CA GLY A 121 5.77 -21.75 1.22
C GLY A 121 4.61 -20.78 1.05
N GLY A 122 4.70 -19.78 0.17
CA GLY A 122 3.54 -18.95 -0.19
C GLY A 122 2.98 -18.12 0.98
N SER A 123 3.78 -17.86 2.01
CA SER A 123 3.32 -16.97 3.06
C SER A 123 3.41 -15.54 2.58
N PHE A 124 2.27 -14.93 2.47
CA PHE A 124 2.05 -13.52 2.42
C PHE A 124 2.99 -12.79 3.39
N GLY A 125 3.66 -11.75 2.89
CA GLY A 125 4.47 -10.87 3.72
C GLY A 125 3.67 -10.42 4.95
N HIS A 126 4.31 -10.34 6.08
CA HIS A 126 3.69 -10.17 7.38
C HIS A 126 2.67 -9.02 7.39
N ILE A 127 1.48 -9.28 7.97
CA ILE A 127 0.59 -8.21 8.40
C ILE A 127 1.23 -7.62 9.66
N LEU A 128 1.63 -6.36 9.58
CA LEU A 128 2.09 -5.61 10.74
C LEU A 128 0.88 -5.18 11.56
N THR A 129 0.99 -5.31 12.87
CA THR A 129 0.03 -4.70 13.80
C THR A 129 0.72 -3.50 14.44
N LEU A 130 0.25 -2.32 14.09
CA LEU A 130 0.74 -1.06 14.60
C LEU A 130 0.23 -0.86 16.04
N ASN A 131 1.05 -0.31 16.91
CA ASN A 131 0.54 0.18 18.19
C ASN A 131 -0.30 1.45 17.96
N TYR A 132 -0.99 1.91 18.99
CA TYR A 132 -1.89 3.06 18.87
C TYR A 132 -1.18 4.34 18.39
N GLN A 133 0.01 4.63 18.90
CA GLN A 133 0.77 5.83 18.55
C GLN A 133 1.23 5.79 17.08
N ASP A 134 1.79 4.67 16.65
CA ASP A 134 2.24 4.48 15.26
C ASP A 134 1.06 4.55 14.29
N HIS A 135 -0.09 3.94 14.64
CA HIS A 135 -1.28 3.99 13.82
C HIS A 135 -1.81 5.42 13.67
N GLU A 136 -1.87 6.20 14.75
CA GLU A 136 -2.27 7.61 14.70
C GLU A 136 -1.31 8.44 13.85
N GLN A 137 0.00 8.28 14.05
CA GLN A 137 1.01 8.99 13.29
C GLN A 137 0.95 8.68 11.79
N ILE A 138 0.85 7.41 11.43
CA ILE A 138 0.71 6.96 10.04
C ILE A 138 -0.58 7.51 9.43
N THR A 139 -1.69 7.46 10.16
CA THR A 139 -2.97 8.00 9.71
C THR A 139 -2.88 9.51 9.41
N GLN A 140 -2.22 10.28 10.26
CA GLN A 140 -1.99 11.71 10.04
C GLN A 140 -1.13 11.98 8.80
N LEU A 141 -0.03 11.23 8.63
CA LEU A 141 0.84 11.34 7.45
C LEU A 141 0.08 11.06 6.15
N VAL A 142 -0.70 10.00 6.15
CA VAL A 142 -1.52 9.61 5.01
C VAL A 142 -2.57 10.68 4.67
N HIS A 143 -3.27 11.20 5.67
CA HIS A 143 -4.23 12.29 5.47
C HIS A 143 -3.55 13.56 4.94
N THR A 144 -2.35 13.88 5.41
CA THR A 144 -1.56 14.99 4.89
C THR A 144 -1.24 14.77 3.41
N ILE A 145 -0.73 13.60 3.03
CA ILE A 145 -0.45 13.26 1.63
C ILE A 145 -1.70 13.42 0.77
N LEU A 146 -2.84 12.86 1.21
CA LEU A 146 -4.11 12.95 0.47
C LEU A 146 -4.60 14.39 0.30
N ALA A 147 -4.45 15.22 1.33
CA ALA A 147 -4.83 16.63 1.27
C ALA A 147 -3.94 17.39 0.28
N GLU A 148 -2.62 17.22 0.35
CA GLU A 148 -1.65 17.89 -0.52
C GLU A 148 -1.81 17.48 -1.99
N VAL A 149 -2.02 16.20 -2.24
CA VAL A 149 -2.30 15.68 -3.59
C VAL A 149 -3.58 16.32 -4.18
N LYS A 150 -4.56 16.62 -3.33
CA LYS A 150 -5.84 17.23 -3.76
C LYS A 150 -5.75 18.72 -4.03
N THR A 151 -4.97 19.47 -3.27
CA THR A 151 -4.91 20.95 -3.35
C THR A 151 -4.04 21.45 -4.49
N ARG A 152 -3.01 20.70 -4.88
CA ARG A 152 -2.10 21.00 -6.01
C ARG A 152 -1.38 22.34 -5.91
N GLU A 153 -1.07 22.78 -4.70
CA GLU A 153 -0.32 24.00 -4.50
C GLU A 153 1.17 23.81 -4.85
N PRO A 154 1.85 24.84 -5.36
CA PRO A 154 3.28 24.76 -5.65
C PRO A 154 4.09 24.36 -4.41
N GLY A 155 4.95 23.34 -4.55
CA GLY A 155 5.77 22.80 -3.46
C GLY A 155 5.14 21.65 -2.67
N ASN A 156 3.87 21.32 -2.91
CA ASN A 156 3.21 20.18 -2.26
C ASN A 156 3.95 18.86 -2.50
N GLU A 157 4.57 18.71 -3.68
CA GLU A 157 5.37 17.52 -4.00
C GLU A 157 6.49 17.27 -2.98
N VAL A 158 7.11 18.33 -2.45
CA VAL A 158 8.18 18.22 -1.43
C VAL A 158 7.61 17.70 -0.12
N LEU A 159 6.45 18.21 0.30
CA LEU A 159 5.78 17.76 1.52
C LEU A 159 5.29 16.32 1.40
N VAL A 160 4.68 15.97 0.27
CA VAL A 160 4.21 14.62 -0.03
C VAL A 160 5.38 13.62 0.01
N GLN A 161 6.52 13.98 -0.59
CA GLN A 161 7.73 13.18 -0.56
C GLN A 161 8.28 13.00 0.86
N ALA A 162 8.34 14.09 1.63
CA ALA A 162 8.81 14.04 3.02
C ALA A 162 7.91 13.15 3.91
N CYS A 163 6.59 13.30 3.80
CA CYS A 163 5.63 12.45 4.52
C CYS A 163 5.80 10.97 4.15
N PHE A 164 5.97 10.67 2.87
CA PHE A 164 6.21 9.30 2.42
C PHE A 164 7.52 8.73 2.98
N MET A 165 8.61 9.52 2.99
CA MET A 165 9.90 9.09 3.56
C MET A 165 9.84 8.81 5.07
N ILE A 166 8.94 9.46 5.80
CA ILE A 166 8.70 9.17 7.22
C ILE A 166 7.89 7.89 7.40
N LEU A 167 7.00 7.60 6.44
CA LEU A 167 6.09 6.47 6.50
C LEU A 167 6.78 5.13 6.21
N VAL A 168 7.83 5.10 5.39
CA VAL A 168 8.57 3.91 4.97
C VAL A 168 9.88 3.73 5.71
#